data_bfa2d4b5f7cf36a84b1c9c88f53538a7
#
_entry.id   bfa2d4b5f7cf36a84b1c9c88f53538a7
#
_cell.length_a   1.000
_cell.length_b   1.000
_cell.length_c   1.000
_cell.angle_alpha   90.00
_cell.angle_beta   90.00
_cell.angle_gamma   90.00
#
_symmetry.space_group_name_H-M   'P 1'
#
loop_
_entity.id
_entity.type
_entity.pdbx_description
1 polymer ?
#
loop_
_entity_poly.entity_id
_entity_poly.type
_entity_poly.pdbx_seq_one_letter_code
_entity_poly.pdbx_strand_id
1 'polypeptide(L)'
;MIALLDANLFVPTWIIDPLLSLAEAVLCEPAWSARVMDEARLAIMEVRHVPDVRARGFLDAICRAFPMAMAEDWERFEPDVNLSDPNDGHVVAAARRAGAETIVTFNLKDFPADELSRYGLHAQSPDVFLTSVFDAHPEEAMDAMRRLVSSKRHPPRTMSEEIEHLRVLRLPLFARRLSETVG
;
A
#
# COMPACT_ATOMS: atom_id res chain seq x y z
N MET A 1 -11.12 3.99 -6.87
CA MET A 1 -10.54 2.61 -6.89
C MET A 1 -10.14 2.24 -5.48
N ILE A 2 -10.69 1.14 -4.94
CA ILE A 2 -10.35 0.63 -3.61
C ILE A 2 -9.22 -0.40 -3.77
N ALA A 3 -8.16 -0.27 -2.97
CA ALA A 3 -7.00 -1.14 -2.99
C ALA A 3 -6.72 -1.74 -1.61
N LEU A 4 -6.69 -3.07 -1.51
CA LEU A 4 -6.22 -3.72 -0.29
C LEU A 4 -4.71 -3.66 -0.23
N LEU A 5 -4.18 -3.10 0.84
CA LEU A 5 -2.74 -3.01 1.10
C LEU A 5 -2.30 -4.20 1.95
N ASP A 6 -1.39 -5.01 1.39
CA ASP A 6 -0.81 -6.15 2.09
C ASP A 6 0.19 -5.72 3.19
N ALA A 7 0.37 -6.55 4.20
CA ALA A 7 1.20 -6.30 5.38
C ALA A 7 2.63 -5.86 5.05
N ASN A 8 3.21 -6.42 3.98
CA ASN A 8 4.58 -6.14 3.56
C ASN A 8 4.81 -4.68 3.11
N LEU A 9 3.76 -3.94 2.78
CA LEU A 9 3.84 -2.53 2.37
C LEU A 9 4.07 -1.56 3.52
N PHE A 10 3.68 -1.93 4.74
CA PHE A 10 3.80 -1.07 5.94
C PHE A 10 5.22 -1.09 6.53
N VAL A 11 6.03 -2.07 6.14
CA VAL A 11 7.39 -2.22 6.67
C VAL A 11 8.32 -1.11 6.16
N PRO A 12 8.43 -0.83 4.84
CA PRO A 12 9.26 0.25 4.34
C PRO A 12 8.48 1.57 4.25
N THR A 13 8.88 2.59 5.02
CA THR A 13 8.21 3.91 4.97
C THR A 13 8.23 4.55 3.58
N TRP A 14 9.26 4.30 2.79
CA TRP A 14 9.39 4.83 1.43
C TRP A 14 8.36 4.26 0.44
N ILE A 15 7.63 3.19 0.80
CA ILE A 15 6.50 2.66 0.05
C ILE A 15 5.18 3.18 0.61
N ILE A 16 5.00 3.06 1.92
CA ILE A 16 3.72 3.41 2.52
C ILE A 16 3.46 4.92 2.46
N ASP A 17 4.50 5.75 2.56
CA ASP A 17 4.36 7.21 2.48
C ASP A 17 3.75 7.68 1.15
N PRO A 18 4.27 7.31 -0.06
CA PRO A 18 3.61 7.64 -1.33
C PRO A 18 2.19 7.09 -1.45
N LEU A 19 1.95 5.82 -1.05
CA LEU A 19 0.63 5.20 -1.10
C LEU A 19 -0.40 5.99 -0.29
N LEU A 20 -0.08 6.30 0.95
CA LEU A 20 -0.96 7.07 1.83
C LEU A 20 -1.09 8.53 1.39
N SER A 21 -0.05 9.14 0.80
CA SER A 21 -0.13 10.50 0.27
C SER A 21 -1.10 10.63 -0.92
N LEU A 22 -1.12 9.63 -1.81
CA LEU A 22 -2.11 9.59 -2.89
C LEU A 22 -3.51 9.30 -2.35
N ALA A 23 -3.63 8.48 -1.31
CA ALA A 23 -4.91 8.22 -0.64
C ALA A 23 -5.44 9.47 0.09
N GLU A 24 -4.60 10.26 0.78
CA GLU A 24 -4.97 11.55 1.37
C GLU A 24 -5.46 12.55 0.32
N ALA A 25 -4.92 12.48 -0.90
CA ALA A 25 -5.39 13.27 -2.04
C ALA A 25 -6.66 12.71 -2.69
N VAL A 26 -7.26 11.64 -2.11
CA VAL A 26 -8.49 10.98 -2.59
C VAL A 26 -8.34 10.39 -4.00
N LEU A 27 -7.11 10.05 -4.41
CA LEU A 27 -6.84 9.45 -5.72
C LEU A 27 -7.03 7.93 -5.71
N CYS A 28 -6.97 7.32 -4.53
CA CYS A 28 -7.32 5.93 -4.27
C CYS A 28 -7.84 5.79 -2.84
N GLU A 29 -8.51 4.67 -2.57
CA GLU A 29 -9.02 4.33 -1.23
C GLU A 29 -8.25 3.12 -0.71
N PRO A 30 -7.45 3.25 0.36
CA PRO A 30 -6.74 2.12 0.94
C PRO A 30 -7.70 1.27 1.77
N ALA A 31 -7.44 -0.04 1.82
CA ALA A 31 -8.13 -0.96 2.71
C ALA A 31 -7.13 -1.95 3.34
N TRP A 32 -7.42 -2.41 4.54
CA TRP A 32 -6.70 -3.45 5.27
C TRP A 32 -7.61 -4.10 6.30
N SER A 33 -7.23 -5.29 6.81
CA SER A 33 -7.90 -5.94 7.94
C SER A 33 -7.07 -5.82 9.21
N ALA A 34 -7.68 -6.13 10.34
CA ALA A 34 -6.98 -6.21 11.62
C ALA A 34 -5.84 -7.25 11.57
N ARG A 35 -6.03 -8.38 10.86
CA ARG A 35 -5.01 -9.41 10.68
C ARG A 35 -3.82 -8.90 9.86
N VAL A 36 -4.08 -8.21 8.75
CA VAL A 36 -3.03 -7.55 7.94
C VAL A 36 -2.22 -6.57 8.81
N MET A 37 -2.88 -5.79 9.66
CA MET A 37 -2.20 -4.84 10.55
C MET A 37 -1.38 -5.53 11.64
N ASP A 38 -1.83 -6.68 12.17
CA ASP A 38 -1.05 -7.47 13.12
C ASP A 38 0.19 -8.09 12.45
N GLU A 39 0.07 -8.60 11.25
CA GLU A 39 1.21 -9.11 10.47
C GLU A 39 2.20 -7.99 10.15
N ALA A 40 1.71 -6.81 9.73
CA ALA A 40 2.55 -5.63 9.52
C ALA A 40 3.29 -5.22 10.80
N ARG A 41 2.63 -5.27 11.95
CA ARG A 41 3.23 -4.98 13.26
C ARG A 41 4.39 -5.91 13.56
N LEU A 42 4.20 -7.21 13.41
CA LEU A 42 5.23 -8.21 13.65
C LEU A 42 6.42 -8.01 12.69
N ALA A 43 6.15 -7.81 11.41
CA ALA A 43 7.18 -7.57 10.40
C ALA A 43 7.95 -6.25 10.66
N ILE A 44 7.28 -5.18 11.10
CA ILE A 44 7.93 -3.92 11.49
C ILE A 44 8.88 -4.13 12.68
N MET A 45 8.44 -4.86 13.69
CA MET A 45 9.28 -5.17 14.88
C MET A 45 10.53 -5.93 14.47
N GLU A 46 10.38 -6.95 13.64
CA GLU A 46 11.47 -7.80 13.18
C GLU A 46 12.45 -7.06 12.28
N VAL A 47 11.95 -6.41 11.23
CA VAL A 47 12.79 -5.80 10.18
C VAL A 47 13.43 -4.49 10.64
N ARG A 48 12.69 -3.66 11.40
CA ARG A 48 13.19 -2.37 11.88
C ARG A 48 13.85 -2.45 13.27
N HIS A 49 13.83 -3.62 13.92
CA HIS A 49 14.35 -3.82 15.27
C HIS A 49 13.80 -2.81 16.28
N VAL A 50 12.49 -2.54 16.21
CA VAL A 50 11.81 -1.60 17.12
C VAL A 50 10.90 -2.35 18.10
N PRO A 51 10.71 -1.81 19.33
CA PRO A 51 9.79 -2.42 20.29
C PRO A 51 8.33 -2.34 19.83
N ASP A 52 7.50 -3.26 20.30
CA ASP A 52 6.08 -3.38 19.98
C ASP A 52 5.31 -2.06 20.11
N VAL A 53 5.55 -1.30 21.15
CA VAL A 53 4.89 -0.01 21.38
C VAL A 53 5.14 1.00 20.24
N ARG A 54 6.30 0.96 19.60
CA ARG A 54 6.60 1.83 18.45
C ARG A 54 5.92 1.35 17.19
N ALA A 55 5.93 0.03 16.93
CA ALA A 55 5.23 -0.55 15.80
C ALA A 55 3.73 -0.27 15.88
N ARG A 56 3.10 -0.50 17.04
CA ARG A 56 1.69 -0.17 17.29
C ARG A 56 1.42 1.32 17.08
N GLY A 57 2.19 2.19 17.72
CA GLY A 57 1.98 3.65 17.61
C GLY A 57 2.03 4.15 16.17
N PHE A 58 2.89 3.58 15.33
CA PHE A 58 2.96 3.87 13.90
C PHE A 58 1.68 3.42 13.15
N LEU A 59 1.26 2.16 13.33
CA LEU A 59 0.07 1.63 12.67
C LEU A 59 -1.22 2.27 13.18
N ASP A 60 -1.33 2.55 14.48
CA ASP A 60 -2.46 3.28 15.06
C ASP A 60 -2.58 4.70 14.49
N ALA A 61 -1.46 5.36 14.19
CA ALA A 61 -1.48 6.67 13.54
C ALA A 61 -2.05 6.57 12.12
N ILE A 62 -1.68 5.54 11.37
CA ILE A 62 -2.23 5.26 10.03
C ILE A 62 -3.74 4.96 10.12
N CYS A 63 -4.17 4.06 11.04
CA CYS A 63 -5.58 3.74 11.21
C CYS A 63 -6.42 4.97 11.60
N ARG A 64 -5.87 5.88 12.42
CA ARG A 64 -6.57 7.14 12.75
C ARG A 64 -6.68 8.10 11.57
N ALA A 65 -5.67 8.13 10.70
CA ALA A 65 -5.71 8.96 9.49
C ALA A 65 -6.71 8.43 8.45
N PHE A 66 -6.91 7.10 8.40
CA PHE A 66 -7.80 6.43 7.44
C PHE A 66 -8.85 5.56 8.16
N PRO A 67 -9.81 6.15 8.88
CA PRO A 67 -10.75 5.40 9.71
C PRO A 67 -11.69 4.47 8.90
N MET A 68 -11.88 4.76 7.61
CA MET A 68 -12.73 3.95 6.72
C MET A 68 -11.99 2.79 6.04
N ALA A 69 -10.66 2.71 6.21
CA ALA A 69 -9.84 1.70 5.54
C ALA A 69 -9.93 0.30 6.19
N MET A 70 -10.44 0.23 7.42
CA MET A 70 -10.55 -1.04 8.14
C MET A 70 -11.70 -1.89 7.58
N ALA A 71 -11.36 -3.01 6.96
CA ALA A 71 -12.32 -4.02 6.52
C ALA A 71 -12.75 -4.87 7.73
N GLU A 72 -13.82 -4.46 8.40
CA GLU A 72 -14.41 -5.21 9.52
C GLU A 72 -15.22 -6.40 9.01
N ASP A 73 -15.35 -7.45 9.85
CA ASP A 73 -16.14 -8.67 9.54
C ASP A 73 -15.66 -9.42 8.27
N TRP A 74 -14.41 -9.30 7.90
CA TRP A 74 -13.81 -9.94 6.71
C TRP A 74 -13.80 -11.48 6.84
N GLU A 75 -13.78 -12.03 8.05
CA GLU A 75 -13.75 -13.46 8.35
C GLU A 75 -14.95 -14.20 7.74
N ARG A 76 -16.06 -13.52 7.51
CA ARG A 76 -17.26 -14.10 6.87
C ARG A 76 -17.02 -14.50 5.41
N PHE A 77 -16.02 -13.91 4.77
CA PHE A 77 -15.65 -14.16 3.39
C PHE A 77 -14.54 -15.21 3.25
N GLU A 78 -13.82 -15.50 4.34
CA GLU A 78 -12.67 -16.41 4.32
C GLU A 78 -13.05 -17.86 3.95
N PRO A 79 -14.17 -18.46 4.41
CA PRO A 79 -14.56 -19.82 4.05
C PRO A 79 -14.78 -20.03 2.54
N ASP A 80 -15.10 -18.97 1.81
CA ASP A 80 -15.33 -18.99 0.36
C ASP A 80 -14.04 -18.79 -0.45
N VAL A 81 -12.92 -18.52 0.22
CA VAL A 81 -11.63 -18.28 -0.44
C VAL A 81 -10.86 -19.60 -0.53
N ASN A 82 -10.43 -19.94 -1.73
CA ASN A 82 -9.64 -21.11 -2.02
C ASN A 82 -8.41 -20.71 -2.86
N LEU A 83 -7.28 -20.54 -2.19
CA LEU A 83 -5.98 -20.23 -2.78
C LEU A 83 -5.05 -21.44 -2.64
N SER A 84 -4.02 -21.51 -3.49
CA SER A 84 -2.95 -22.48 -3.41
C SER A 84 -2.18 -22.38 -2.08
N ASP A 85 -1.98 -21.15 -1.56
CA ASP A 85 -1.55 -20.93 -0.18
C ASP A 85 -2.73 -20.46 0.70
N PRO A 86 -3.22 -21.34 1.60
CA PRO A 86 -4.34 -20.97 2.48
C PRO A 86 -4.00 -19.82 3.46
N ASN A 87 -2.70 -19.57 3.74
CA ASN A 87 -2.31 -18.53 4.68
C ASN A 87 -2.68 -17.13 4.18
N ASP A 88 -2.74 -16.93 2.86
CA ASP A 88 -3.07 -15.64 2.23
C ASP A 88 -4.57 -15.45 1.98
N GLY A 89 -5.38 -16.45 2.32
CA GLY A 89 -6.84 -16.43 2.15
C GLY A 89 -7.49 -15.23 2.84
N HIS A 90 -7.00 -14.83 4.01
CA HIS A 90 -7.50 -13.67 4.76
C HIS A 90 -7.32 -12.34 4.02
N VAL A 91 -6.26 -12.20 3.20
CA VAL A 91 -6.02 -10.99 2.39
C VAL A 91 -7.09 -10.86 1.31
N VAL A 92 -7.40 -11.97 0.62
CA VAL A 92 -8.47 -12.03 -0.39
C VAL A 92 -9.84 -11.81 0.26
N ALA A 93 -10.10 -12.41 1.41
CA ALA A 93 -11.34 -12.22 2.17
C ALA A 93 -11.53 -10.73 2.56
N ALA A 94 -10.48 -10.08 3.04
CA ALA A 94 -10.49 -8.66 3.38
C ALA A 94 -10.69 -7.77 2.14
N ALA A 95 -10.06 -8.10 1.00
CA ALA A 95 -10.26 -7.39 -0.26
C ALA A 95 -11.72 -7.47 -0.74
N ARG A 96 -12.31 -8.66 -0.71
CA ARG A 96 -13.74 -8.88 -1.04
C ARG A 96 -14.66 -8.09 -0.10
N ARG A 97 -14.36 -8.11 1.20
CA ARG A 97 -15.14 -7.36 2.20
C ARG A 97 -15.09 -5.85 1.99
N ALA A 98 -13.92 -5.33 1.63
CA ALA A 98 -13.73 -3.91 1.34
C ALA A 98 -14.33 -3.50 -0.02
N GLY A 99 -14.71 -4.44 -0.88
CA GLY A 99 -15.08 -4.16 -2.28
C GLY A 99 -13.87 -3.68 -3.10
N ALA A 100 -12.66 -4.12 -2.73
CA ALA A 100 -11.46 -3.77 -3.44
C ALA A 100 -11.43 -4.42 -4.83
N GLU A 101 -10.78 -3.76 -5.78
CA GLU A 101 -10.53 -4.26 -7.12
C GLU A 101 -9.13 -4.87 -7.24
N THR A 102 -8.21 -4.40 -6.39
CA THR A 102 -6.80 -4.82 -6.44
C THR A 102 -6.23 -5.10 -5.06
N ILE A 103 -5.30 -6.06 -5.01
CA ILE A 103 -4.41 -6.31 -3.88
C ILE A 103 -3.05 -5.74 -4.25
N VAL A 104 -2.53 -4.81 -3.45
CA VAL A 104 -1.19 -4.24 -3.64
C VAL A 104 -0.22 -4.99 -2.74
N THR A 105 0.77 -5.64 -3.33
CA THR A 105 1.73 -6.49 -2.61
C THR A 105 3.06 -6.61 -3.35
N PHE A 106 4.13 -6.90 -2.61
CA PHE A 106 5.40 -7.35 -3.19
C PHE A 106 5.42 -8.85 -3.52
N ASN A 107 4.52 -9.64 -2.93
CA ASN A 107 4.47 -11.10 -3.05
C ASN A 107 3.47 -11.55 -4.10
N LEU A 108 3.61 -11.08 -5.34
CA LEU A 108 2.69 -11.41 -6.44
C LEU A 108 2.53 -12.92 -6.71
N LYS A 109 3.55 -13.71 -6.37
CA LYS A 109 3.53 -15.18 -6.54
C LYS A 109 2.48 -15.87 -5.64
N ASP A 110 2.14 -15.26 -4.50
CA ASP A 110 1.19 -15.79 -3.53
C ASP A 110 -0.26 -15.46 -3.94
N PHE A 111 -0.42 -14.64 -4.99
CA PHE A 111 -1.71 -14.19 -5.53
C PHE A 111 -1.82 -14.43 -7.04
N PRO A 112 -1.90 -15.70 -7.50
CA PRO A 112 -1.99 -16.04 -8.92
C PRO A 112 -3.23 -15.44 -9.58
N ALA A 113 -3.06 -14.91 -10.80
CA ALA A 113 -4.14 -14.19 -11.49
C ALA A 113 -5.36 -15.07 -11.80
N ASP A 114 -5.15 -16.36 -12.10
CA ASP A 114 -6.22 -17.32 -12.35
C ASP A 114 -7.03 -17.66 -11.10
N GLU A 115 -6.42 -17.60 -9.91
CA GLU A 115 -7.11 -17.77 -8.63
C GLU A 115 -7.87 -16.51 -8.25
N LEU A 116 -7.23 -15.32 -8.33
CA LEU A 116 -7.85 -14.04 -7.98
C LEU A 116 -9.02 -13.66 -8.89
N SER A 117 -8.95 -14.02 -10.17
CA SER A 117 -10.01 -13.71 -11.15
C SER A 117 -11.38 -14.27 -10.74
N ARG A 118 -11.42 -15.38 -10.00
CA ARG A 118 -12.64 -15.99 -9.44
C ARG A 118 -13.37 -15.06 -8.47
N TYR A 119 -12.65 -14.12 -7.87
CA TYR A 119 -13.16 -13.15 -6.91
C TYR A 119 -13.31 -11.74 -7.49
N GLY A 120 -13.03 -11.58 -8.79
CA GLY A 120 -13.02 -10.27 -9.45
C GLY A 120 -11.84 -9.39 -9.01
N LEU A 121 -10.78 -10.00 -8.49
CA LEU A 121 -9.59 -9.34 -7.98
C LEU A 121 -8.40 -9.52 -8.91
N HIS A 122 -7.44 -8.62 -8.80
CA HIS A 122 -6.10 -8.79 -9.35
C HIS A 122 -5.05 -8.29 -8.37
N ALA A 123 -3.82 -8.76 -8.49
CA ALA A 123 -2.70 -8.29 -7.67
C ALA A 123 -1.74 -7.42 -8.48
N GLN A 124 -1.22 -6.37 -7.86
CA GLN A 124 -0.24 -5.47 -8.45
C GLN A 124 0.90 -5.20 -7.48
N SER A 125 2.10 -4.98 -8.06
CA SER A 125 3.19 -4.41 -7.25
C SER A 125 2.89 -2.94 -6.90
N PRO A 126 3.45 -2.42 -5.80
CA PRO A 126 3.28 -1.01 -5.45
C PRO A 126 3.76 -0.05 -6.56
N ASP A 127 4.79 -0.42 -7.31
CA ASP A 127 5.29 0.39 -8.44
C ASP A 127 4.25 0.52 -9.56
N VAL A 128 3.65 -0.59 -9.95
CA VAL A 128 2.58 -0.62 -10.98
C VAL A 128 1.35 0.12 -10.47
N PHE A 129 0.93 -0.10 -9.23
CA PHE A 129 -0.22 0.54 -8.65
C PHE A 129 -0.07 2.07 -8.57
N LEU A 130 1.03 2.56 -7.98
CA LEU A 130 1.31 4.00 -7.88
C LEU A 130 1.40 4.66 -9.26
N THR A 131 2.00 3.96 -10.24
CA THR A 131 2.08 4.43 -11.63
C THR A 131 0.69 4.55 -12.24
N SER A 132 -0.19 3.57 -12.04
CA SER A 132 -1.55 3.60 -12.57
C SER A 132 -2.39 4.74 -11.97
N VAL A 133 -2.26 4.99 -10.67
CA VAL A 133 -2.92 6.13 -9.99
C VAL A 133 -2.39 7.46 -10.53
N PHE A 134 -1.06 7.56 -10.73
CA PHE A 134 -0.44 8.75 -11.30
C PHE A 134 -0.91 9.00 -12.74
N ASP A 135 -0.93 7.97 -13.60
CA ASP A 135 -1.34 8.10 -14.99
C ASP A 135 -2.83 8.52 -15.12
N ALA A 136 -3.66 8.16 -14.15
CA ALA A 136 -5.07 8.58 -14.09
C ALA A 136 -5.24 10.05 -13.61
N HIS A 137 -4.35 10.55 -12.74
CA HIS A 137 -4.46 11.84 -12.06
C HIS A 137 -3.09 12.52 -11.91
N PRO A 138 -2.40 12.88 -13.03
CA PRO A 138 -0.99 13.27 -12.98
C PRO A 138 -0.74 14.57 -12.21
N GLU A 139 -1.61 15.57 -12.31
CA GLU A 139 -1.42 16.86 -11.63
C GLU A 139 -1.63 16.71 -10.12
N GLU A 140 -2.73 16.09 -9.71
CA GLU A 140 -3.08 15.87 -8.30
C GLU A 140 -2.07 14.94 -7.60
N ALA A 141 -1.62 13.89 -8.31
CA ALA A 141 -0.61 12.97 -7.79
C ALA A 141 0.74 13.68 -7.61
N MET A 142 1.14 14.52 -8.56
CA MET A 142 2.35 15.34 -8.44
C MET A 142 2.25 16.30 -7.26
N ASP A 143 1.10 16.95 -7.06
CA ASP A 143 0.89 17.86 -5.92
C ASP A 143 0.90 17.11 -4.58
N ALA A 144 0.35 15.90 -4.51
CA ALA A 144 0.44 15.04 -3.33
C ALA A 144 1.92 14.70 -3.03
N MET A 145 2.69 14.34 -4.04
CA MET A 145 4.12 14.05 -3.87
C MET A 145 4.94 15.29 -3.47
N ARG A 146 4.62 16.47 -3.98
CA ARG A 146 5.25 17.73 -3.53
C ARG A 146 4.97 18.00 -2.05
N ARG A 147 3.73 17.79 -1.59
CA ARG A 147 3.38 17.91 -0.16
C ARG A 147 4.14 16.89 0.69
N LEU A 148 4.20 15.63 0.27
CA LEU A 148 4.97 14.60 0.95
C LEU A 148 6.44 15.01 1.10
N VAL A 149 7.09 15.41 0.01
CA VAL A 149 8.51 15.80 0.02
C VAL A 149 8.73 17.02 0.92
N SER A 150 7.86 18.04 0.85
CA SER A 150 7.97 19.26 1.69
C SER A 150 7.77 18.99 3.18
N SER A 151 7.07 17.90 3.54
CA SER A 151 6.88 17.49 4.93
C SER A 151 8.11 16.80 5.55
N LYS A 152 9.01 16.30 4.73
CA LYS A 152 10.24 15.60 5.18
C LYS A 152 11.25 16.60 5.70
N ARG A 153 11.48 16.61 7.02
CA ARG A 153 12.36 17.57 7.70
C ARG A 153 13.68 16.97 8.18
N HIS A 154 13.75 15.65 8.36
CA HIS A 154 14.92 14.99 8.98
C HIS A 154 15.24 13.66 8.28
N PRO A 155 16.09 13.64 7.23
CA PRO A 155 16.65 14.78 6.52
C PRO A 155 15.63 15.44 5.57
N PRO A 156 15.73 16.76 5.31
CA PRO A 156 14.96 17.38 4.26
C PRO A 156 15.41 16.82 2.91
N ARG A 157 14.47 16.76 1.95
CA ARG A 157 14.74 16.29 0.59
C ARG A 157 14.17 17.23 -0.44
N THR A 158 14.83 17.31 -1.59
CA THR A 158 14.27 17.87 -2.82
C THR A 158 13.44 16.83 -3.55
N MET A 159 12.61 17.26 -4.49
CA MET A 159 11.84 16.34 -5.34
C MET A 159 12.78 15.44 -6.16
N SER A 160 13.88 15.96 -6.69
CA SER A 160 14.84 15.18 -7.45
C SER A 160 15.51 14.07 -6.62
N GLU A 161 15.87 14.38 -5.36
CA GLU A 161 16.41 13.38 -4.44
C GLU A 161 15.38 12.33 -4.05
N GLU A 162 14.12 12.70 -3.89
CA GLU A 162 13.05 11.74 -3.62
C GLU A 162 12.81 10.82 -4.82
N ILE A 163 12.75 11.36 -6.04
CA ILE A 163 12.60 10.57 -7.27
C ILE A 163 13.74 9.55 -7.41
N GLU A 164 15.00 9.97 -7.17
CA GLU A 164 16.13 9.04 -7.23
C GLU A 164 16.05 7.98 -6.14
N HIS A 165 15.63 8.35 -4.94
CA HIS A 165 15.41 7.42 -3.84
C HIS A 165 14.35 6.36 -4.17
N LEU A 166 13.20 6.77 -4.71
CA LEU A 166 12.13 5.87 -5.14
C LEU A 166 12.59 4.91 -6.25
N ARG A 167 13.39 5.42 -7.21
CA ARG A 167 13.95 4.62 -8.32
C ARG A 167 14.81 3.48 -7.83
N VAL A 168 15.71 3.76 -6.88
CA VAL A 168 16.62 2.76 -6.28
C VAL A 168 15.85 1.76 -5.41
N LEU A 169 14.76 2.19 -4.79
CA LEU A 169 14.00 1.42 -3.81
C LEU A 169 12.76 0.72 -4.39
N ARG A 170 12.87 0.14 -5.59
CA ARG A 170 11.85 -0.73 -6.20
C ARG A 170 10.58 -0.03 -6.72
N LEU A 171 10.64 1.30 -6.95
CA LEU A 171 9.58 2.09 -7.59
C LEU A 171 10.08 2.79 -8.88
N PRO A 172 10.74 2.08 -9.82
CA PRO A 172 11.35 2.71 -10.99
C PRO A 172 10.33 3.28 -11.99
N LEU A 173 9.17 2.66 -12.15
CA LEU A 173 8.12 3.13 -13.06
C LEU A 173 7.51 4.43 -12.54
N PHE A 174 7.11 4.43 -11.27
CA PHE A 174 6.55 5.60 -10.61
C PHE A 174 7.55 6.77 -10.58
N ALA A 175 8.81 6.50 -10.22
CA ALA A 175 9.88 7.51 -10.24
C ALA A 175 10.08 8.11 -11.64
N ARG A 176 9.97 7.30 -12.70
CA ARG A 176 10.05 7.79 -14.08
C ARG A 176 8.91 8.75 -14.40
N ARG A 177 7.65 8.41 -14.04
CA ARG A 177 6.50 9.30 -14.26
C ARG A 177 6.67 10.64 -13.55
N LEU A 178 7.11 10.61 -12.29
CA LEU A 178 7.40 11.83 -11.53
C LEU A 178 8.48 12.67 -12.23
N SER A 179 9.55 12.05 -12.74
CA SER A 179 10.64 12.79 -13.40
C SER A 179 10.21 13.41 -14.73
N GLU A 180 9.35 12.75 -15.51
CA GLU A 180 8.80 13.26 -16.77
C GLU A 180 7.92 14.51 -16.56
N THR A 181 7.37 14.70 -15.36
CA THR A 181 6.48 15.83 -15.03
C THR A 181 7.21 16.99 -14.36
N VAL A 182 8.40 16.77 -13.78
CA VAL A 182 9.23 17.82 -13.13
C VAL A 182 10.07 18.59 -14.17
N GLY A 183 10.35 18.00 -15.34
CA GLY A 183 11.12 18.62 -16.42
C GLY A 183 10.27 19.47 -17.30
#